data_b69822ddff4c8f6ef71a42f3dcf79a0d
#
_entry.id   b69822ddff4c8f6ef71a42f3dcf79a0d
#
_cell.length_a   1.000
_cell.length_b   1.000
_cell.length_c   1.000
_cell.angle_alpha   90.00
_cell.angle_beta   90.00
_cell.angle_gamma   90.00
#
_symmetry.space_group_name_H-M   'P 1'
#
loop_
_entity.id
_entity.type
_entity.pdbx_description
1 polymer ?
#
loop_
_entity_poly.entity_id
_entity_poly.type
_entity_poly.pdbx_seq_one_letter_code
_entity_poly.pdbx_strand_id
1 'polypeptide(L)'
;YMRSRFLEPCQGQERWRKWALQRSAILTERIDPIDAVSQSELEGCEDADALRSEETFRKSILQTAYFYLGTQYRWGGKTAGGIDCSGLAFMSYFRNGILIWRDAAIKEGYPVHEIPIEQAKPGDLLFFPGHVAIYLGNGKIIHGTGHPESSCVTVNSLWEGEPGYREDLKNSLCAAGSIF
;
A
#
# COMPACT_ATOMS: atom_id res chain seq x y z
N TYR A 1 0.76 24.33 9.50
CA TYR A 1 1.87 24.05 10.44
C TYR A 1 1.52 22.80 11.25
N MET A 2 1.76 21.61 10.71
CA MET A 2 1.79 20.39 11.51
C MET A 2 3.14 20.33 12.22
N ARG A 3 3.10 20.34 13.56
CA ARG A 3 4.31 20.28 14.38
C ARG A 3 5.03 18.96 14.22
N SER A 4 6.35 19.03 14.20
CA SER A 4 7.41 18.04 14.01
C SER A 4 7.35 16.70 14.78
N ARG A 5 6.31 16.41 15.54
CA ARG A 5 6.17 15.13 16.26
C ARG A 5 5.99 13.90 15.36
N PHE A 6 5.70 14.12 14.08
CA PHE A 6 5.52 13.05 13.09
C PHE A 6 6.78 12.74 12.27
N LEU A 7 7.86 13.46 12.49
CA LEU A 7 9.09 13.36 11.70
C LEU A 7 10.28 12.79 12.50
N GLU A 8 10.07 12.29 13.71
CA GLU A 8 11.15 11.57 14.39
C GLU A 8 11.43 10.26 13.65
N PRO A 9 12.70 10.00 13.26
CA PRO A 9 13.08 8.74 12.67
C PRO A 9 12.72 7.60 13.62
N CYS A 10 11.89 6.67 13.19
CA CYS A 10 11.58 5.52 14.01
C CYS A 10 12.78 4.61 14.15
N GLN A 11 13.29 4.48 15.35
CA GLN A 11 14.25 3.44 15.70
C GLN A 11 13.50 2.11 15.82
N GLY A 12 13.66 1.25 14.81
CA GLY A 12 13.21 -0.14 14.82
C GLY A 12 11.80 -0.41 14.24
N GLN A 13 11.71 -1.51 13.49
CA GLN A 13 10.47 -2.00 12.85
C GLN A 13 9.32 -2.24 13.84
N GLU A 14 9.62 -2.67 15.07
CA GLU A 14 8.61 -2.94 16.10
C GLU A 14 7.82 -1.70 16.52
N ARG A 15 8.46 -0.53 16.52
CA ARG A 15 7.81 0.72 16.93
C ARG A 15 6.77 1.17 15.90
N TRP A 16 7.05 0.99 14.61
CA TRP A 16 6.11 1.27 13.52
C TRP A 16 4.95 0.28 13.52
N ARG A 17 5.21 -1.01 13.75
CA ARG A 17 4.18 -2.03 13.90
C ARG A 17 3.21 -1.67 15.04
N LYS A 18 3.72 -1.36 16.24
CA LYS A 18 2.90 -0.94 17.38
C LYS A 18 2.08 0.32 17.08
N TRP A 19 2.71 1.31 16.44
CA TRP A 19 2.03 2.56 16.12
C TRP A 19 0.97 2.37 15.02
N ALA A 20 1.24 1.57 14.00
CA ALA A 20 0.29 1.25 12.94
C ALA A 20 -0.92 0.48 13.49
N LEU A 21 -0.69 -0.49 14.36
CA LEU A 21 -1.74 -1.26 15.03
C LEU A 21 -2.61 -0.38 15.93
N GLN A 22 -2.02 0.50 16.73
CA GLN A 22 -2.77 1.45 17.56
C GLN A 22 -3.60 2.42 16.74
N ARG A 23 -3.11 2.89 15.61
CA ARG A 23 -3.84 3.82 14.73
C ARG A 23 -4.94 3.13 13.93
N SER A 24 -4.74 1.90 13.48
CA SER A 24 -5.79 1.15 12.80
C SER A 24 -6.98 0.89 13.73
N ALA A 25 -6.74 0.60 15.00
CA ALA A 25 -7.79 0.49 16.01
C ALA A 25 -8.58 1.81 16.18
N ILE A 26 -7.88 2.96 16.25
CA ILE A 26 -8.52 4.28 16.38
C ILE A 26 -9.33 4.66 15.12
N LEU A 27 -8.87 4.25 13.93
CA LEU A 27 -9.59 4.54 12.67
C LEU A 27 -10.81 3.66 12.49
N THR A 28 -10.78 2.42 12.97
CA THR A 28 -11.97 1.52 12.97
C THR A 28 -13.07 1.99 13.90
N GLU A 29 -12.74 2.68 14.98
CA GLU A 29 -13.74 3.27 15.90
C GLU A 29 -14.43 4.54 15.33
N ARG A 30 -13.88 5.15 14.26
CA ARG A 30 -14.37 6.42 13.68
C ARG A 30 -15.02 6.30 12.32
N ILE A 31 -14.98 5.15 11.69
CA ILE A 31 -15.67 4.87 10.43
C ILE A 31 -16.90 4.06 10.79
N ASP A 32 -18.10 4.63 10.58
CA ASP A 32 -19.34 3.88 10.67
C ASP A 32 -19.22 2.60 9.86
N PRO A 33 -19.51 1.43 10.45
CA PRO A 33 -19.27 0.16 9.82
C PRO A 33 -20.20 -0.03 8.63
N ILE A 34 -19.69 0.14 7.44
CA ILE A 34 -20.23 -0.54 6.28
C ILE A 34 -19.70 -1.97 6.41
N ASP A 35 -20.60 -2.88 6.79
CA ASP A 35 -20.36 -4.29 7.11
C ASP A 35 -19.66 -4.53 8.47
N ALA A 36 -20.43 -4.33 9.53
CA ALA A 36 -20.06 -4.79 10.86
C ALA A 36 -20.06 -6.34 10.89
N VAL A 37 -18.88 -6.93 10.96
CA VAL A 37 -18.72 -8.22 11.63
C VAL A 37 -19.29 -8.04 13.04
N SER A 38 -20.31 -8.81 13.41
CA SER A 38 -21.03 -8.60 14.66
C SER A 38 -20.07 -8.70 15.84
N GLN A 39 -20.28 -7.83 16.84
CA GLN A 39 -19.50 -7.80 18.08
C GLN A 39 -19.40 -9.18 18.78
N SER A 40 -20.38 -10.07 18.53
CA SER A 40 -20.44 -11.45 19.04
C SER A 40 -19.40 -12.42 18.43
N GLU A 41 -18.84 -12.09 17.27
CA GLU A 41 -17.77 -12.90 16.65
C GLU A 41 -16.37 -12.50 17.18
N LEU A 42 -16.27 -11.39 17.92
CA LEU A 42 -15.02 -10.88 18.48
C LEU A 42 -14.75 -11.35 19.92
N GLU A 43 -15.75 -11.87 20.63
CA GLU A 43 -15.64 -12.20 22.06
C GLU A 43 -14.98 -13.56 22.38
N GLY A 44 -14.54 -14.31 21.37
CA GLY A 44 -13.94 -15.64 21.53
C GLY A 44 -12.49 -15.80 21.14
N CYS A 45 -11.77 -14.73 20.77
CA CYS A 45 -10.42 -14.86 20.23
C CYS A 45 -9.41 -14.04 21.06
N GLU A 46 -8.61 -14.72 21.88
CA GLU A 46 -7.46 -14.11 22.59
C GLU A 46 -6.38 -13.59 21.60
N ASP A 47 -6.47 -13.97 20.31
CA ASP A 47 -5.65 -13.47 19.19
C ASP A 47 -6.36 -12.38 18.36
N ALA A 48 -7.47 -11.80 18.80
CA ALA A 48 -8.22 -10.78 18.03
C ALA A 48 -7.37 -9.53 17.71
N ASP A 49 -6.43 -9.18 18.57
CA ASP A 49 -5.47 -8.11 18.32
C ASP A 49 -4.42 -8.47 17.26
N ALA A 50 -4.06 -9.75 17.15
CA ALA A 50 -3.14 -10.24 16.12
C ALA A 50 -3.81 -10.37 14.75
N LEU A 51 -5.09 -10.74 14.71
CA LEU A 51 -5.89 -10.86 13.47
C LEU A 51 -6.38 -9.49 12.92
N ARG A 52 -6.54 -8.49 13.76
CA ARG A 52 -6.64 -7.08 13.33
C ARG A 52 -5.34 -6.56 12.72
N SER A 53 -4.29 -7.38 12.75
CA SER A 53 -2.94 -6.97 12.47
C SER A 53 -2.62 -6.87 10.98
N GLU A 54 -2.17 -7.92 10.38
CA GLU A 54 -1.55 -7.86 9.05
C GLU A 54 -2.59 -7.93 7.94
N GLU A 55 -3.51 -8.90 7.97
CA GLU A 55 -4.45 -9.14 6.87
C GLU A 55 -5.45 -7.99 6.70
N THR A 56 -6.03 -7.52 7.81
CA THR A 56 -6.95 -6.38 7.80
C THR A 56 -6.27 -5.13 7.31
N PHE A 57 -5.02 -4.92 7.73
CA PHE A 57 -4.24 -3.76 7.31
C PHE A 57 -3.91 -3.83 5.82
N ARG A 58 -3.49 -4.99 5.31
CA ARG A 58 -3.26 -5.22 3.88
C ARG A 58 -4.53 -4.95 3.06
N LYS A 59 -5.69 -5.44 3.51
CA LYS A 59 -7.01 -5.15 2.89
C LYS A 59 -7.28 -3.65 2.83
N SER A 60 -7.04 -2.91 3.91
CA SER A 60 -7.26 -1.46 3.96
C SER A 60 -6.34 -0.68 3.01
N ILE A 61 -5.07 -1.10 2.87
CA ILE A 61 -4.15 -0.55 1.87
C ILE A 61 -4.73 -0.74 0.46
N LEU A 62 -5.17 -1.97 0.15
CA LEU A 62 -5.75 -2.30 -1.16
C LEU A 62 -7.05 -1.53 -1.43
N GLN A 63 -7.95 -1.44 -0.45
CA GLN A 63 -9.18 -0.65 -0.58
C GLN A 63 -8.88 0.81 -0.88
N THR A 64 -7.87 1.38 -0.21
CA THR A 64 -7.44 2.75 -0.48
C THR A 64 -6.85 2.90 -1.89
N ALA A 65 -6.05 1.93 -2.35
CA ALA A 65 -5.53 1.93 -3.71
C ALA A 65 -6.65 1.86 -4.76
N TYR A 66 -7.62 0.97 -4.57
CA TYR A 66 -8.79 0.84 -5.45
C TYR A 66 -9.68 2.08 -5.48
N PHE A 67 -9.74 2.85 -4.39
CA PHE A 67 -10.45 4.14 -4.38
C PHE A 67 -9.93 5.11 -5.45
N TYR A 68 -8.66 5.02 -5.81
CA TYR A 68 -8.04 5.84 -6.86
C TYR A 68 -8.12 5.23 -8.26
N LEU A 69 -8.73 4.04 -8.44
CA LEU A 69 -8.83 3.40 -9.76
C LEU A 69 -9.46 4.36 -10.80
N GLY A 70 -8.83 4.48 -11.96
CA GLY A 70 -9.24 5.41 -13.02
C GLY A 70 -8.80 6.87 -12.80
N THR A 71 -8.24 7.24 -11.65
CA THR A 71 -7.70 8.58 -11.44
C THR A 71 -6.58 8.86 -12.44
N GLN A 72 -6.65 10.00 -13.12
CA GLN A 72 -5.67 10.41 -14.12
C GLN A 72 -4.25 10.46 -13.56
N TYR A 73 -3.30 9.98 -14.33
CA TYR A 73 -1.88 10.11 -13.97
C TYR A 73 -1.47 11.57 -14.01
N ARG A 74 -0.82 12.00 -12.93
CA ARG A 74 -0.21 13.32 -12.82
C ARG A 74 1.07 13.25 -12.03
N TRP A 75 2.18 13.58 -12.67
CA TRP A 75 3.49 13.63 -12.01
C TRP A 75 3.45 14.51 -10.76
N GLY A 76 3.94 13.98 -9.62
CA GLY A 76 3.89 14.65 -8.32
C GLY A 76 2.51 14.64 -7.65
N GLY A 77 1.48 14.10 -8.29
CA GLY A 77 0.10 14.08 -7.79
C GLY A 77 -0.10 13.12 -6.61
N LYS A 78 -1.04 13.49 -5.72
CA LYS A 78 -1.43 12.71 -4.52
C LYS A 78 -2.93 12.81 -4.23
N THR A 79 -3.75 13.14 -5.20
CA THR A 79 -5.17 13.41 -5.00
C THR A 79 -6.04 12.70 -6.03
N ALA A 80 -7.36 12.66 -5.81
CA ALA A 80 -8.31 12.17 -6.80
C ALA A 80 -8.37 13.03 -8.08
N GLY A 81 -7.82 14.25 -8.06
CA GLY A 81 -7.66 15.10 -9.26
C GLY A 81 -6.40 14.81 -10.07
N GLY A 82 -5.58 13.85 -9.62
CA GLY A 82 -4.38 13.41 -10.30
C GLY A 82 -3.38 12.81 -9.32
N ILE A 83 -2.80 11.67 -9.71
CA ILE A 83 -1.91 10.88 -8.86
C ILE A 83 -0.84 10.19 -9.69
N ASP A 84 0.39 10.10 -9.17
CA ASP A 84 1.45 9.30 -9.79
C ASP A 84 1.63 7.94 -9.09
N CYS A 85 2.57 7.12 -9.58
CA CYS A 85 2.81 5.77 -9.05
C CYS A 85 3.15 5.78 -7.57
N SER A 86 4.13 6.57 -7.18
CA SER A 86 4.56 6.66 -5.78
C SER A 86 3.58 7.47 -4.92
N GLY A 87 2.80 8.38 -5.51
CA GLY A 87 1.69 9.05 -4.85
C GLY A 87 0.57 8.10 -4.48
N LEU A 88 0.24 7.16 -5.35
CA LEU A 88 -0.73 6.09 -5.06
C LEU A 88 -0.24 5.22 -3.90
N ALA A 89 1.00 4.72 -3.96
CA ALA A 89 1.61 3.96 -2.88
C ALA A 89 1.59 4.78 -1.58
N PHE A 90 2.11 6.00 -1.61
CA PHE A 90 2.14 6.90 -0.46
C PHE A 90 0.75 7.11 0.16
N MET A 91 -0.26 7.46 -0.64
CA MET A 91 -1.61 7.72 -0.14
C MET A 91 -2.30 6.47 0.39
N SER A 92 -2.03 5.29 -0.22
CA SER A 92 -2.58 4.02 0.26
C SER A 92 -2.09 3.66 1.66
N TYR A 93 -0.83 3.95 1.97
CA TYR A 93 -0.28 3.74 3.30
C TYR A 93 -0.60 4.90 4.25
N PHE A 94 -0.49 6.15 3.79
CA PHE A 94 -0.70 7.33 4.61
C PHE A 94 -2.12 7.42 5.19
N ARG A 95 -3.15 7.10 4.38
CA ARG A 95 -4.54 7.05 4.85
C ARG A 95 -4.78 5.95 5.88
N ASN A 96 -3.94 4.94 5.89
CA ASN A 96 -3.94 3.88 6.88
C ASN A 96 -2.95 4.16 8.04
N GLY A 97 -2.47 5.39 8.17
CA GLY A 97 -1.67 5.86 9.28
C GLY A 97 -0.18 5.57 9.18
N ILE A 98 0.32 5.08 8.05
CA ILE A 98 1.75 4.79 7.83
C ILE A 98 2.37 5.79 6.87
N LEU A 99 3.45 6.41 7.32
CA LEU A 99 4.26 7.30 6.49
C LEU A 99 5.40 6.51 5.83
N ILE A 100 5.25 6.22 4.54
CA ILE A 100 6.32 5.66 3.71
C ILE A 100 7.10 6.76 2.98
N TRP A 101 8.23 6.42 2.35
CA TRP A 101 8.95 7.36 1.49
C TRP A 101 8.06 7.76 0.29
N ARG A 102 8.14 9.04 -0.12
CA ARG A 102 7.25 9.58 -1.17
C ARG A 102 7.59 9.11 -2.57
N ASP A 103 8.85 8.81 -2.83
CA ASP A 103 9.32 8.43 -4.15
C ASP A 103 9.39 6.91 -4.34
N ALA A 104 9.57 6.47 -5.59
CA ALA A 104 9.60 5.07 -5.98
C ALA A 104 10.95 4.40 -5.59
N ALA A 105 11.23 4.34 -4.31
CA ALA A 105 12.45 3.74 -3.75
C ALA A 105 12.23 3.29 -2.30
N ILE A 106 12.92 2.25 -1.89
CA ILE A 106 13.10 1.90 -0.47
C ILE A 106 14.10 2.87 0.13
N LYS A 107 13.73 3.54 1.21
CA LYS A 107 14.54 4.58 1.84
C LYS A 107 14.79 4.27 3.30
N GLU A 108 16.06 4.28 3.69
CA GLU A 108 16.46 4.13 5.09
C GLU A 108 15.76 5.16 5.99
N GLY A 109 15.35 4.74 7.19
CA GLY A 109 14.60 5.55 8.14
C GLY A 109 13.08 5.54 7.91
N TYR A 110 12.60 4.86 6.89
CA TYR A 110 11.18 4.63 6.62
C TYR A 110 10.79 3.16 6.83
N PRO A 111 9.49 2.86 7.04
CA PRO A 111 9.05 1.53 7.47
C PRO A 111 9.17 0.44 6.38
N VAL A 112 9.21 0.82 5.11
CA VAL A 112 9.34 -0.15 4.01
C VAL A 112 10.76 -0.68 3.97
N HIS A 113 10.91 -1.98 4.10
CA HIS A 113 12.17 -2.70 3.95
C HIS A 113 12.09 -3.70 2.81
N GLU A 114 13.23 -4.04 2.24
CA GLU A 114 13.31 -5.00 1.14
C GLU A 114 13.00 -6.42 1.61
N ILE A 115 12.24 -7.14 0.80
CA ILE A 115 11.91 -8.55 0.97
C ILE A 115 12.20 -9.31 -0.34
N PRO A 116 12.40 -10.64 -0.29
CA PRO A 116 12.43 -11.46 -1.50
C PRO A 116 11.14 -11.28 -2.32
N ILE A 117 11.29 -11.10 -3.65
CA ILE A 117 10.14 -10.83 -4.54
C ILE A 117 9.08 -11.94 -4.46
N GLU A 118 9.53 -13.19 -4.34
CA GLU A 118 8.67 -14.37 -4.23
C GLU A 118 7.90 -14.45 -2.90
N GLN A 119 8.28 -13.67 -1.91
CA GLN A 119 7.58 -13.57 -0.62
C GLN A 119 6.60 -12.40 -0.58
N ALA A 120 6.51 -11.61 -1.65
CA ALA A 120 5.58 -10.49 -1.71
C ALA A 120 4.13 -10.96 -1.56
N LYS A 121 3.40 -10.29 -0.68
CA LYS A 121 1.98 -10.52 -0.40
C LYS A 121 1.14 -9.34 -0.88
N PRO A 122 -0.19 -9.52 -1.08
CA PRO A 122 -1.08 -8.39 -1.39
C PRO A 122 -0.91 -7.23 -0.44
N GLY A 123 -0.76 -6.03 -0.98
CA GLY A 123 -0.49 -4.80 -0.22
C GLY A 123 1.00 -4.44 -0.10
N ASP A 124 1.93 -5.32 -0.45
CA ASP A 124 3.36 -4.98 -0.55
C ASP A 124 3.65 -4.14 -1.81
N LEU A 125 4.81 -3.53 -1.85
CA LEU A 125 5.25 -2.68 -2.94
C LEU A 125 6.22 -3.44 -3.86
N LEU A 126 6.00 -3.33 -5.17
CA LEU A 126 6.93 -3.79 -6.19
C LEU A 126 7.60 -2.60 -6.84
N PHE A 127 8.93 -2.63 -6.90
CA PHE A 127 9.76 -1.54 -7.41
C PHE A 127 10.35 -1.88 -8.77
N PHE A 128 10.37 -0.88 -9.62
CA PHE A 128 10.91 -0.90 -10.98
C PHE A 128 11.76 0.36 -11.17
N PRO A 129 12.63 0.47 -12.16
CA PRO A 129 13.39 1.69 -12.41
C PRO A 129 12.46 2.92 -12.56
N GLY A 130 12.52 3.83 -11.58
CA GLY A 130 11.71 5.04 -11.54
C GLY A 130 10.20 4.82 -11.36
N HIS A 131 9.77 3.62 -10.93
CA HIS A 131 8.35 3.29 -10.79
C HIS A 131 8.08 2.37 -9.60
N VAL A 132 6.86 2.44 -9.07
CA VAL A 132 6.39 1.56 -7.98
C VAL A 132 4.94 1.18 -8.19
N ALA A 133 4.58 -0.05 -7.83
CA ALA A 133 3.22 -0.56 -7.85
C ALA A 133 2.87 -1.22 -6.51
N ILE A 134 1.59 -1.31 -6.19
CA ILE A 134 1.08 -2.10 -5.06
C ILE A 134 0.71 -3.49 -5.60
N TYR A 135 1.25 -4.52 -4.99
CA TYR A 135 0.98 -5.91 -5.36
C TYR A 135 -0.41 -6.34 -4.90
N LEU A 136 -1.15 -6.98 -5.77
CA LEU A 136 -2.51 -7.49 -5.51
C LEU A 136 -2.55 -9.00 -5.27
N GLY A 137 -1.42 -9.70 -5.49
CA GLY A 137 -1.37 -11.16 -5.54
C GLY A 137 -1.55 -11.70 -6.96
N ASN A 138 -1.17 -12.96 -7.17
CA ASN A 138 -1.33 -13.68 -8.44
C ASN A 138 -0.78 -12.91 -9.66
N GLY A 139 0.39 -12.28 -9.49
CA GLY A 139 1.03 -11.50 -10.55
C GLY A 139 0.34 -10.17 -10.89
N LYS A 140 -0.75 -9.79 -10.22
CA LYS A 140 -1.47 -8.54 -10.47
C LYS A 140 -0.92 -7.40 -9.63
N ILE A 141 -0.95 -6.22 -10.23
CA ILE A 141 -0.51 -4.97 -9.60
C ILE A 141 -1.53 -3.86 -9.83
N ILE A 142 -1.65 -2.92 -8.90
CA ILE A 142 -2.34 -1.65 -9.10
C ILE A 142 -1.32 -0.52 -9.01
N HIS A 143 -1.32 0.37 -9.99
CA HIS A 143 -0.37 1.47 -10.07
C HIS A 143 -0.92 2.67 -10.84
N GLY A 144 -0.41 3.86 -10.54
CA GLY A 144 -0.58 5.04 -11.40
C GLY A 144 0.46 5.00 -12.52
N THR A 145 0.03 4.95 -13.77
CA THR A 145 0.92 4.88 -14.93
C THR A 145 0.70 6.02 -15.90
N GLY A 146 1.79 6.58 -16.41
CA GLY A 146 1.78 7.55 -17.52
C GLY A 146 1.84 6.89 -18.91
N HIS A 147 1.62 5.58 -18.98
CA HIS A 147 1.64 4.86 -20.27
C HIS A 147 0.56 5.42 -21.22
N PRO A 148 0.86 5.65 -22.52
CA PRO A 148 -0.08 6.29 -23.45
C PRO A 148 -1.45 5.63 -23.53
N GLU A 149 -1.50 4.30 -23.41
CA GLU A 149 -2.77 3.55 -23.51
C GLU A 149 -3.63 3.60 -22.25
N SER A 150 -3.05 4.00 -21.09
CA SER A 150 -3.77 3.96 -19.82
C SER A 150 -3.24 5.00 -18.83
N SER A 151 -3.13 6.26 -19.22
CA SER A 151 -2.59 7.33 -18.39
C SER A 151 -3.42 7.62 -17.13
N CYS A 152 -3.57 6.61 -16.26
CA CYS A 152 -4.36 6.64 -15.04
C CYS A 152 -3.90 5.58 -14.04
N VAL A 153 -4.58 5.51 -12.89
CA VAL A 153 -4.49 4.36 -11.99
C VAL A 153 -5.22 3.18 -12.59
N THR A 154 -4.51 2.09 -12.80
CA THR A 154 -5.03 0.88 -13.46
C THR A 154 -4.49 -0.39 -12.81
N VAL A 155 -5.13 -1.51 -13.11
CA VAL A 155 -4.66 -2.86 -12.76
C VAL A 155 -4.01 -3.49 -13.98
N ASN A 156 -2.80 -3.99 -13.80
CA ASN A 156 -2.08 -4.74 -14.82
C ASN A 156 -1.59 -6.09 -14.28
N SER A 157 -1.14 -6.97 -15.17
CA SER A 157 -0.56 -8.26 -14.83
C SER A 157 0.93 -8.31 -15.18
N LEU A 158 1.69 -9.01 -14.35
CA LEU A 158 3.08 -9.42 -14.62
C LEU A 158 3.16 -10.86 -15.17
N TRP A 159 2.02 -11.53 -15.37
CA TRP A 159 1.96 -12.89 -15.91
C TRP A 159 1.53 -12.86 -17.37
N GLU A 160 2.32 -13.53 -18.19
CA GLU A 160 2.04 -13.70 -19.62
C GLU A 160 0.70 -14.42 -19.85
N GLY A 161 -0.05 -13.95 -20.86
CA GLY A 161 -1.38 -14.49 -21.19
C GLY A 161 -2.53 -13.92 -20.36
N GLU A 162 -2.26 -13.20 -19.27
CA GLU A 162 -3.28 -12.53 -18.48
C GLU A 162 -3.68 -11.17 -19.10
N PRO A 163 -4.95 -10.75 -18.96
CA PRO A 163 -5.39 -9.44 -19.38
C PRO A 163 -4.57 -8.31 -18.74
N GLY A 164 -4.12 -7.36 -19.55
CA GLY A 164 -3.31 -6.26 -19.09
C GLY A 164 -1.86 -6.62 -18.77
N TYR A 165 -1.34 -7.71 -19.34
CA TYR A 165 0.06 -8.10 -19.18
C TYR A 165 1.02 -6.99 -19.61
N ARG A 166 2.00 -6.74 -18.78
CA ARG A 166 3.03 -5.71 -18.96
C ARG A 166 4.42 -6.37 -18.94
N GLU A 167 4.89 -6.77 -20.13
CA GLU A 167 6.20 -7.39 -20.32
C GLU A 167 7.34 -6.47 -19.87
N ASP A 168 7.23 -5.17 -20.15
CA ASP A 168 8.20 -4.16 -19.74
C ASP A 168 8.36 -4.09 -18.21
N LEU A 169 7.26 -4.13 -17.47
CA LEU A 169 7.29 -4.16 -16.00
C LEU A 169 7.78 -5.51 -15.48
N LYS A 170 7.33 -6.61 -16.08
CA LYS A 170 7.81 -7.95 -15.71
C LYS A 170 9.33 -8.05 -15.79
N ASN A 171 9.90 -7.57 -16.91
CA ASN A 171 11.34 -7.66 -17.18
C ASN A 171 12.18 -6.64 -16.39
N SER A 172 11.57 -5.57 -15.88
CA SER A 172 12.23 -4.51 -15.11
C SER A 172 11.99 -4.57 -13.62
N LEU A 173 11.24 -5.56 -13.11
CA LEU A 173 11.01 -5.75 -11.67
C LEU A 173 12.35 -5.96 -10.95
N CYS A 174 12.70 -5.08 -10.02
CA CYS A 174 14.02 -5.06 -9.39
C CYS A 174 14.00 -5.29 -7.87
N ALA A 175 12.90 -5.00 -7.18
CA ALA A 175 12.80 -5.22 -5.75
C ALA A 175 11.32 -5.34 -5.30
N ALA A 176 11.12 -5.97 -4.15
CA ALA A 176 9.87 -5.91 -3.40
C ALA A 176 10.11 -5.34 -2.01
N GLY A 177 9.12 -4.63 -1.47
CA GLY A 177 9.23 -4.04 -0.14
C GLY A 177 7.95 -4.21 0.67
N SER A 178 8.12 -4.47 1.96
CA SER A 178 7.04 -4.64 2.93
C SER A 178 7.26 -3.77 4.15
N ILE A 179 6.19 -3.54 4.90
CA ILE A 179 6.23 -2.93 6.23
C ILE A 179 6.09 -3.96 7.36
N PHE A 180 5.89 -5.22 7.00
CA PHE A 180 5.59 -6.33 7.93
C PHE A 180 6.77 -7.27 8.14
#